data_afbc350c61b8688d9a0a6e19f6af893b
#
_entry.id   afbc350c61b8688d9a0a6e19f6af893b
#
_cell.length_a   1.000
_cell.length_b   1.000
_cell.length_c   1.000
_cell.angle_alpha   90.00
_cell.angle_beta   90.00
_cell.angle_gamma   90.00
#
_symmetry.space_group_name_H-M   'P 1'
#
loop_
_entity.id
_entity.type
_entity.pdbx_description
1 polymer ?
#
loop_
_entity_poly.entity_id
_entity_poly.type
_entity_poly.pdbx_seq_one_letter_code
_entity_poly.pdbx_strand_id
1 'polypeptide(L)'
;MNVLYITYDGLLDPLGSSQILPYIKGISTHQDGVVILSFEKPERFSQGQRSMLSEIMNHKIHWKPLRFTKGLGFMGKLWDLSRMYFWSFYLASKYSVRVVHARSHSPAQVGLFLKRVLKKKLIFDFRGLWVDERIDKGGWDLDNFFHRLQYKYFKRVEKKLLAQADQIVVLT
;
A
#
# COMPACT_ATOMS: atom_id res chain seq x y z
N MET A 1 14.27 -3.12 -12.01
CA MET A 1 12.99 -3.64 -11.48
C MET A 1 11.84 -2.80 -12.01
N ASN A 2 10.78 -3.42 -12.53
CA ASN A 2 9.75 -2.65 -13.26
C ASN A 2 8.55 -2.23 -12.40
N VAL A 3 8.30 -2.91 -11.29
CA VAL A 3 7.12 -2.71 -10.45
C VAL A 3 7.50 -2.32 -9.03
N LEU A 4 6.87 -1.27 -8.50
CA LEU A 4 6.85 -0.96 -7.07
C LEU A 4 5.46 -1.30 -6.52
N TYR A 5 5.40 -2.30 -5.66
CA TYR A 5 4.19 -2.67 -4.94
C TYR A 5 4.18 -1.98 -3.57
N ILE A 6 3.13 -1.19 -3.31
CA ILE A 6 2.99 -0.44 -2.05
C ILE A 6 1.77 -0.98 -1.30
N THR A 7 1.98 -1.38 -0.07
CA THR A 7 0.91 -1.83 0.83
C THR A 7 1.11 -1.30 2.25
N TYR A 8 0.00 -0.96 2.91
CA TYR A 8 0.01 -0.64 4.34
C TYR A 8 -0.15 -1.90 5.21
N ASP A 9 -0.54 -3.02 4.59
CA ASP A 9 -0.57 -4.34 5.21
C ASP A 9 0.84 -4.95 5.23
N GLY A 10 1.20 -5.64 6.31
CA GLY A 10 2.46 -6.35 6.40
C GLY A 10 2.46 -7.64 5.58
N LEU A 11 3.59 -8.00 4.98
CA LEU A 11 3.76 -9.32 4.34
C LEU A 11 3.70 -10.46 5.34
N LEU A 12 4.08 -10.19 6.59
CA LEU A 12 4.03 -11.15 7.72
C LEU A 12 2.64 -11.24 8.36
N ASP A 13 1.69 -10.41 7.95
CA ASP A 13 0.29 -10.56 8.36
C ASP A 13 -0.38 -11.68 7.56
N PRO A 14 -1.46 -12.32 8.08
CA PRO A 14 -2.16 -13.40 7.39
C PRO A 14 -2.59 -13.04 5.97
N LEU A 15 -3.09 -11.81 5.76
CA LEU A 15 -3.44 -11.31 4.42
C LEU A 15 -2.19 -11.10 3.54
N GLY A 16 -1.07 -10.70 4.14
CA GLY A 16 0.20 -10.54 3.44
C GLY A 16 0.71 -11.85 2.87
N SER A 17 0.80 -12.87 3.71
CA SER A 17 1.29 -14.20 3.34
C SER A 17 0.35 -14.95 2.40
N SER A 18 -0.98 -14.84 2.58
CA SER A 18 -1.95 -15.59 1.80
C SER A 18 -2.36 -14.95 0.48
N GLN A 19 -2.35 -13.62 0.39
CA GLN A 19 -2.84 -12.90 -0.80
C GLN A 19 -1.75 -12.09 -1.50
N ILE A 20 -0.95 -11.31 -0.75
CA ILE A 20 0.01 -10.39 -1.34
C ILE A 20 1.22 -11.16 -1.88
N LEU A 21 1.81 -12.01 -1.07
CA LEU A 21 3.05 -12.71 -1.42
C LEU A 21 2.90 -13.63 -2.64
N PRO A 22 1.87 -14.50 -2.75
CA PRO A 22 1.65 -15.31 -3.96
C PRO A 22 1.48 -14.46 -5.22
N TYR A 23 0.69 -13.37 -5.11
CA TYR A 23 0.48 -12.44 -6.21
C TYR A 23 1.78 -11.79 -6.69
N ILE A 24 2.63 -11.33 -5.77
CA ILE A 24 3.91 -10.71 -6.09
C ILE A 24 4.90 -11.71 -6.67
N LYS A 25 4.93 -12.95 -6.16
CA LYS A 25 5.72 -14.03 -6.76
C LYS A 25 5.31 -14.26 -8.21
N GLY A 26 4.01 -14.30 -8.50
CA GLY A 26 3.49 -14.39 -9.87
C GLY A 26 3.95 -13.23 -10.74
N ILE A 27 3.87 -11.99 -10.27
CA ILE A 27 4.37 -10.82 -11.02
C ILE A 27 5.88 -10.93 -11.28
N SER A 28 6.65 -11.38 -10.28
CA SER A 28 8.12 -11.43 -10.38
C SER A 28 8.62 -12.41 -11.43
N THR A 29 7.82 -13.42 -11.81
CA THR A 29 8.17 -14.37 -12.89
C THR A 29 8.04 -13.74 -14.28
N HIS A 30 7.14 -12.78 -14.45
CA HIS A 30 6.84 -12.13 -15.73
C HIS A 30 7.49 -10.75 -15.91
N GLN A 31 8.17 -10.24 -14.88
CA GLN A 31 8.77 -8.91 -14.86
C GLN A 31 10.25 -8.97 -14.45
N ASP A 32 11.00 -7.92 -14.78
CA ASP A 32 12.42 -7.79 -14.37
C ASP A 32 12.64 -7.60 -12.86
N GLY A 33 11.63 -7.92 -12.08
CA GLY A 33 11.66 -7.86 -10.63
C GLY A 33 10.66 -6.86 -10.05
N VAL A 34 10.36 -7.07 -8.77
CA VAL A 34 9.38 -6.30 -7.98
C VAL A 34 10.05 -5.74 -6.74
N VAL A 35 9.82 -4.45 -6.49
CA VAL A 35 10.15 -3.82 -5.19
C VAL A 35 8.88 -3.77 -4.36
N ILE A 36 8.93 -4.23 -3.11
CA ILE A 36 7.79 -4.18 -2.20
C ILE A 36 8.10 -3.22 -1.06
N LEU A 37 7.19 -2.29 -0.80
CA LEU A 37 7.15 -1.46 0.38
C LEU A 37 5.94 -1.87 1.23
N SER A 38 6.17 -2.40 2.43
CA SER A 38 5.14 -2.85 3.36
C SER A 38 5.35 -2.28 4.77
N PHE A 39 4.29 -2.30 5.59
CA PHE A 39 4.34 -1.90 6.99
C PHE A 39 4.13 -3.10 7.89
N GLU A 40 5.20 -3.49 8.58
CA GLU A 40 5.21 -4.69 9.42
C GLU A 40 4.92 -4.36 10.88
N LYS A 41 4.09 -5.19 11.52
CA LYS A 41 3.90 -5.13 12.96
C LYS A 41 5.18 -5.57 13.67
N PRO A 42 5.69 -4.79 14.64
CA PRO A 42 6.98 -5.07 15.27
C PRO A 42 7.14 -6.50 15.78
N GLU A 43 6.08 -7.06 16.38
CA GLU A 43 6.09 -8.40 16.95
C GLU A 43 6.25 -9.48 15.87
N ARG A 44 5.52 -9.34 14.77
CA ARG A 44 5.61 -10.29 13.63
C ARG A 44 6.91 -10.14 12.88
N PHE A 45 7.40 -8.90 12.78
CA PHE A 45 8.67 -8.63 12.11
C PHE A 45 9.85 -9.30 12.81
N SER A 46 9.93 -9.23 14.14
CA SER A 46 11.00 -9.88 14.91
C SER A 46 11.02 -11.40 14.75
N GLN A 47 9.86 -12.03 14.60
CA GLN A 47 9.72 -13.48 14.49
C GLN A 47 9.86 -14.00 13.06
N GLY A 48 9.32 -13.28 12.08
CA GLY A 48 9.12 -13.78 10.71
C GLY A 48 10.08 -13.22 9.65
N GLN A 49 10.90 -12.22 9.95
CA GLN A 49 11.75 -11.55 8.95
C GLN A 49 12.68 -12.52 8.22
N ARG A 50 13.35 -13.41 8.97
CA ARG A 50 14.33 -14.35 8.38
C ARG A 50 13.64 -15.35 7.45
N SER A 51 12.50 -15.90 7.87
CA SER A 51 11.70 -16.82 7.06
C SER A 51 11.23 -16.15 5.78
N MET A 52 10.71 -14.93 5.86
CA MET A 52 10.27 -14.17 4.69
C MET A 52 11.42 -13.90 3.72
N LEU A 53 12.58 -13.48 4.20
CA LEU A 53 13.76 -13.26 3.35
C LEU A 53 14.19 -14.54 2.64
N SER A 54 14.21 -15.68 3.34
CA SER A 54 14.48 -16.98 2.74
C SER A 54 13.46 -17.35 1.67
N GLU A 55 12.18 -17.07 1.91
CA GLU A 55 11.09 -17.39 1.00
C GLU A 55 11.14 -16.59 -0.32
N ILE A 56 11.56 -15.32 -0.25
CA ILE A 56 11.65 -14.46 -1.44
C ILE A 56 13.01 -14.49 -2.14
N MET A 57 14.02 -15.14 -1.54
CA MET A 57 15.40 -15.13 -2.03
C MET A 57 15.54 -15.66 -3.46
N ASN A 58 14.75 -16.66 -3.84
CA ASN A 58 14.75 -17.27 -5.16
C ASN A 58 13.90 -16.51 -6.20
N HIS A 59 13.27 -15.41 -5.77
CA HIS A 59 12.47 -14.55 -6.62
C HIS A 59 13.17 -13.20 -6.81
N LYS A 60 12.96 -12.55 -7.95
CA LYS A 60 13.49 -11.20 -8.21
C LYS A 60 12.68 -10.14 -7.41
N ILE A 61 12.60 -10.33 -6.09
CA ILE A 61 11.82 -9.48 -5.17
C ILE A 61 12.78 -8.74 -4.24
N HIS A 62 12.67 -7.43 -4.21
CA HIS A 62 13.34 -6.58 -3.24
C HIS A 62 12.33 -6.09 -2.19
N TRP A 63 12.46 -6.55 -0.97
CA TRP A 63 11.56 -6.19 0.12
C TRP A 63 12.12 -5.06 0.97
N LYS A 64 11.36 -3.98 1.08
CA LYS A 64 11.60 -2.85 1.99
C LYS A 64 10.51 -2.81 3.06
N PRO A 65 10.69 -3.50 4.20
CA PRO A 65 9.78 -3.40 5.33
C PRO A 65 9.97 -2.08 6.08
N LEU A 66 8.88 -1.43 6.46
CA LEU A 66 8.83 -0.36 7.42
C LEU A 66 8.09 -0.87 8.67
N ARG A 67 8.52 -0.44 9.84
CA ARG A 67 7.80 -0.79 11.08
C ARG A 67 6.56 0.09 11.23
N PHE A 68 5.43 -0.52 11.50
CA PHE A 68 4.18 0.17 11.81
C PHE A 68 4.32 0.94 13.13
N THR A 69 3.90 2.21 13.16
CA THR A 69 3.98 3.06 14.35
C THR A 69 2.78 2.81 15.26
N LYS A 70 3.03 2.28 16.45
CA LYS A 70 2.01 2.02 17.47
C LYS A 70 1.92 3.17 18.48
N GLY A 71 0.75 3.33 19.09
CA GLY A 71 0.54 4.15 20.28
C GLY A 71 0.37 5.65 20.06
N LEU A 72 0.66 6.19 18.88
CA LEU A 72 0.58 7.63 18.59
C LEU A 72 -0.72 8.05 17.87
N GLY A 73 -1.72 7.19 17.81
CA GLY A 73 -3.04 7.50 17.21
C GLY A 73 -2.93 8.11 15.82
N PHE A 74 -3.52 9.29 15.63
CA PHE A 74 -3.50 10.01 14.34
C PHE A 74 -2.09 10.44 13.91
N MET A 75 -1.26 10.90 14.84
CA MET A 75 0.12 11.33 14.55
C MET A 75 0.99 10.18 14.04
N GLY A 76 0.80 8.97 14.59
CA GLY A 76 1.48 7.77 14.10
C GLY A 76 1.12 7.43 12.66
N LYS A 77 -0.17 7.56 12.30
CA LYS A 77 -0.63 7.36 10.92
C LYS A 77 -0.05 8.40 9.95
N LEU A 78 0.02 9.66 10.38
CA LEU A 78 0.61 10.74 9.58
C LEU A 78 2.10 10.51 9.35
N TRP A 79 2.82 10.07 10.40
CA TRP A 79 4.22 9.69 10.32
C TRP A 79 4.46 8.51 9.36
N ASP A 80 3.67 7.44 9.49
CA ASP A 80 3.77 6.29 8.58
C ASP A 80 3.47 6.69 7.14
N LEU A 81 2.48 7.53 6.91
CA LEU A 81 2.16 8.05 5.58
C LEU A 81 3.33 8.87 4.99
N SER A 82 3.94 9.74 5.79
CA SER A 82 5.11 10.52 5.36
C SER A 82 6.28 9.62 4.98
N ARG A 83 6.55 8.58 5.76
CA ARG A 83 7.57 7.55 5.45
C ARG A 83 7.23 6.78 4.19
N MET A 84 5.94 6.47 3.96
CA MET A 84 5.47 5.81 2.75
C MET A 84 5.75 6.67 1.52
N TYR A 85 5.46 7.98 1.56
CA TYR A 85 5.80 8.91 0.48
C TYR A 85 7.30 8.96 0.19
N PHE A 86 8.10 9.17 1.24
CA PHE A 86 9.56 9.27 1.12
C PHE A 86 10.18 8.00 0.52
N TRP A 87 9.88 6.83 1.12
CA TRP A 87 10.45 5.57 0.66
C TRP A 87 9.94 5.15 -0.72
N SER A 88 8.67 5.41 -1.02
CA SER A 88 8.14 5.11 -2.35
C SER A 88 8.80 5.96 -3.44
N PHE A 89 9.01 7.24 -3.18
CA PHE A 89 9.73 8.13 -4.10
C PHE A 89 11.18 7.67 -4.31
N TYR A 90 11.89 7.40 -3.22
CA TYR A 90 13.27 6.91 -3.27
C TYR A 90 13.39 5.59 -4.04
N LEU A 91 12.54 4.61 -3.73
CA LEU A 91 12.56 3.29 -4.38
C LEU A 91 12.17 3.38 -5.86
N ALA A 92 11.16 4.18 -6.19
CA ALA A 92 10.73 4.39 -7.58
C ALA A 92 11.83 5.02 -8.45
N SER A 93 12.61 5.93 -7.86
CA SER A 93 13.76 6.56 -8.53
C SER A 93 14.96 5.61 -8.62
N LYS A 94 15.35 5.00 -7.49
CA LYS A 94 16.52 4.11 -7.40
C LYS A 94 16.44 2.91 -8.34
N TYR A 95 15.27 2.29 -8.43
CA TYR A 95 15.07 1.08 -9.24
C TYR A 95 14.49 1.35 -10.63
N SER A 96 14.39 2.62 -11.02
CA SER A 96 13.82 3.03 -12.32
C SER A 96 12.46 2.38 -12.59
N VAL A 97 11.60 2.34 -11.57
CA VAL A 97 10.27 1.72 -11.61
C VAL A 97 9.43 2.35 -12.72
N ARG A 98 8.68 1.53 -13.44
CA ARG A 98 7.74 1.98 -14.49
C ARG A 98 6.29 1.99 -14.02
N VAL A 99 5.93 1.01 -13.18
CA VAL A 99 4.56 0.81 -12.70
C VAL A 99 4.53 0.82 -11.18
N VAL A 100 3.60 1.55 -10.61
CA VAL A 100 3.28 1.53 -9.18
C VAL A 100 1.98 0.77 -9.00
N HIS A 101 2.02 -0.34 -8.28
CA HIS A 101 0.87 -1.11 -7.88
C HIS A 101 0.57 -0.79 -6.41
N ALA A 102 -0.53 -0.13 -6.17
CA ALA A 102 -0.86 0.39 -4.85
C ALA A 102 -2.12 -0.28 -4.28
N ARG A 103 -1.94 -1.04 -3.19
CA ARG A 103 -3.02 -1.76 -2.52
C ARG A 103 -3.74 -0.87 -1.53
N SER A 104 -5.05 -0.67 -1.74
CA SER A 104 -5.91 0.16 -0.91
C SER A 104 -5.67 1.67 -1.04
N HIS A 105 -6.48 2.47 -0.36
CA HIS A 105 -6.58 3.93 -0.58
C HIS A 105 -5.32 4.72 -0.20
N SER A 106 -4.70 4.44 0.96
CA SER A 106 -3.53 5.20 1.42
C SER A 106 -2.30 4.97 0.51
N PRO A 107 -1.92 3.72 0.17
CA PRO A 107 -0.90 3.47 -0.84
C PRO A 107 -1.24 4.06 -2.22
N ALA A 108 -2.52 4.04 -2.61
CA ALA A 108 -2.93 4.58 -3.91
C ALA A 108 -2.78 6.11 -4.00
N GLN A 109 -2.94 6.85 -2.88
CA GLN A 109 -2.61 8.28 -2.84
C GLN A 109 -1.13 8.53 -3.12
N VAL A 110 -0.25 7.69 -2.54
CA VAL A 110 1.19 7.74 -2.81
C VAL A 110 1.48 7.38 -4.28
N GLY A 111 0.82 6.35 -4.80
CA GLY A 111 0.92 5.97 -6.21
C GLY A 111 0.50 7.10 -7.15
N LEU A 112 -0.58 7.80 -6.83
CA LEU A 112 -1.05 8.97 -7.60
C LEU A 112 -0.05 10.14 -7.56
N PHE A 113 0.61 10.35 -6.43
CA PHE A 113 1.71 11.31 -6.32
C PHE A 113 2.87 10.92 -7.24
N LEU A 114 3.33 9.65 -7.21
CA LEU A 114 4.39 9.17 -8.08
C LEU A 114 4.03 9.25 -9.57
N LYS A 115 2.76 8.97 -9.91
CA LYS A 115 2.25 9.17 -11.28
C LYS A 115 2.43 10.62 -11.74
N ARG A 116 2.13 11.60 -10.88
CA ARG A 116 2.22 13.03 -11.24
C ARG A 116 3.65 13.53 -11.31
N VAL A 117 4.47 13.18 -10.31
CA VAL A 117 5.83 13.72 -10.16
C VAL A 117 6.84 12.96 -11.01
N LEU A 118 6.77 11.64 -11.04
CA LEU A 118 7.72 10.77 -11.74
C LEU A 118 7.16 10.15 -13.02
N LYS A 119 5.93 10.54 -13.45
CA LYS A 119 5.25 10.03 -14.65
C LYS A 119 5.14 8.50 -14.69
N LYS A 120 4.94 7.86 -13.52
CA LYS A 120 4.76 6.42 -13.42
C LYS A 120 3.32 6.02 -13.75
N LYS A 121 3.11 4.80 -14.26
CA LYS A 121 1.76 4.23 -14.37
C LYS A 121 1.27 3.78 -13.01
N LEU A 122 0.00 4.00 -12.70
CA LEU A 122 -0.64 3.61 -11.44
C LEU A 122 -1.66 2.50 -11.68
N ILE A 123 -1.45 1.37 -11.01
CA ILE A 123 -2.45 0.33 -10.82
C ILE A 123 -3.03 0.51 -9.40
N PHE A 124 -4.32 0.76 -9.31
CA PHE A 124 -5.04 0.85 -8.04
C PHE A 124 -5.70 -0.48 -7.71
N ASP A 125 -5.18 -1.19 -6.72
CA ASP A 125 -5.77 -2.41 -6.16
C ASP A 125 -6.86 -2.00 -5.15
N PHE A 126 -8.11 -1.91 -5.66
CA PHE A 126 -9.28 -1.47 -4.92
C PHE A 126 -9.85 -2.64 -4.11
N ARG A 127 -9.78 -2.54 -2.79
CA ARG A 127 -10.11 -3.61 -1.85
C ARG A 127 -11.49 -3.50 -1.22
N GLY A 128 -12.32 -2.63 -1.71
CA GLY A 128 -13.68 -2.41 -1.23
C GLY A 128 -13.97 -0.95 -0.91
N LEU A 129 -15.22 -0.67 -0.61
CA LEU A 129 -15.72 0.65 -0.22
C LEU A 129 -15.37 0.94 1.25
N TRP A 130 -14.06 0.93 1.55
CA TRP A 130 -13.54 1.10 2.91
C TRP A 130 -14.13 2.31 3.65
N VAL A 131 -14.40 3.38 2.92
CA VAL A 131 -14.94 4.62 3.47
C VAL A 131 -16.38 4.41 3.96
N ASP A 132 -17.20 3.71 3.18
CA ASP A 132 -18.59 3.40 3.50
C ASP A 132 -18.65 2.31 4.58
N GLU A 133 -17.85 1.25 4.46
CA GLU A 133 -17.73 0.19 5.48
C GLU A 133 -17.39 0.74 6.87
N ARG A 134 -16.67 1.87 6.93
CA ARG A 134 -16.33 2.48 8.21
C ARG A 134 -17.52 3.10 8.91
N ILE A 135 -18.52 3.55 8.16
CA ILE A 135 -19.81 4.00 8.69
C ILE A 135 -20.63 2.79 9.13
N ASP A 136 -20.76 1.79 8.26
CA ASP A 136 -21.57 0.59 8.51
C ASP A 136 -21.10 -0.16 9.77
N LYS A 137 -19.79 -0.17 10.03
CA LYS A 137 -19.17 -0.75 11.23
C LYS A 137 -19.19 0.18 12.46
N GLY A 138 -19.87 1.33 12.40
CA GLY A 138 -19.95 2.29 13.51
C GLY A 138 -18.64 3.02 13.83
N GLY A 139 -17.63 2.92 12.97
CA GLY A 139 -16.33 3.58 13.17
C GLY A 139 -16.37 5.08 12.91
N TRP A 140 -17.34 5.56 12.14
CA TRP A 140 -17.64 6.96 11.92
C TRP A 140 -19.12 7.23 12.06
N ASP A 141 -19.44 8.22 12.89
CA ASP A 141 -20.78 8.78 13.05
C ASP A 141 -20.87 10.06 12.21
N LEU A 142 -21.79 10.10 11.25
CA LEU A 142 -21.95 11.25 10.35
C LEU A 142 -22.59 12.46 11.02
N ASP A 143 -23.19 12.32 12.21
CA ASP A 143 -23.69 13.44 13.01
C ASP A 143 -22.50 14.20 13.63
N ASN A 144 -21.37 13.54 13.82
CA ASN A 144 -20.13 14.17 14.24
C ASN A 144 -19.49 14.95 13.09
N PHE A 145 -19.25 16.25 13.31
CA PHE A 145 -18.68 17.15 12.30
C PHE A 145 -17.31 16.66 11.75
N PHE A 146 -16.41 16.19 12.63
CA PHE A 146 -15.09 15.73 12.23
C PHE A 146 -15.16 14.43 11.41
N HIS A 147 -16.00 13.47 11.80
CA HIS A 147 -16.19 12.23 11.06
C HIS A 147 -16.80 12.50 9.68
N ARG A 148 -17.77 13.43 9.59
CA ARG A 148 -18.37 13.87 8.33
C ARG A 148 -17.34 14.53 7.40
N LEU A 149 -16.42 15.33 7.95
CA LEU A 149 -15.34 15.95 7.18
C LEU A 149 -14.36 14.90 6.64
N GLN A 150 -13.97 13.94 7.48
CA GLN A 150 -13.12 12.81 7.08
C GLN A 150 -13.78 11.97 5.98
N TYR A 151 -15.06 11.63 6.14
CA TYR A 151 -15.83 10.91 5.14
C TYR A 151 -15.80 11.63 3.79
N LYS A 152 -16.17 12.90 3.77
CA LYS A 152 -16.17 13.71 2.54
C LYS A 152 -14.79 13.79 1.89
N TYR A 153 -13.75 13.93 2.70
CA TYR A 153 -12.36 13.92 2.21
C TYR A 153 -12.01 12.59 1.53
N PHE A 154 -12.22 11.47 2.22
CA PHE A 154 -11.86 10.17 1.68
C PHE A 154 -12.71 9.74 0.48
N LYS A 155 -14.00 10.11 0.43
CA LYS A 155 -14.84 9.89 -0.77
C LYS A 155 -14.35 10.70 -1.98
N ARG A 156 -13.86 11.92 -1.76
CA ARG A 156 -13.22 12.69 -2.85
C ARG A 156 -11.93 12.04 -3.32
N VAL A 157 -11.12 11.54 -2.39
CA VAL A 157 -9.88 10.81 -2.70
C VAL A 157 -10.20 9.55 -3.49
N GLU A 158 -11.16 8.74 -3.05
CA GLU A 158 -11.61 7.53 -3.72
C GLU A 158 -12.04 7.82 -5.16
N LYS A 159 -12.95 8.78 -5.35
CA LYS A 159 -13.39 9.22 -6.69
C LYS A 159 -12.22 9.64 -7.58
N LYS A 160 -11.25 10.36 -7.02
CA LYS A 160 -10.06 10.81 -7.73
C LYS A 160 -9.15 9.66 -8.13
N LEU A 161 -8.95 8.69 -7.24
CA LEU A 161 -8.15 7.49 -7.50
C LEU A 161 -8.77 6.65 -8.61
N LEU A 162 -10.09 6.40 -8.53
CA LEU A 162 -10.83 5.66 -9.55
C LEU A 162 -10.77 6.34 -10.93
N ALA A 163 -10.83 7.68 -10.96
CA ALA A 163 -10.78 8.43 -12.21
C ALA A 163 -9.36 8.58 -12.80
N GLN A 164 -8.30 8.50 -11.99
CA GLN A 164 -6.94 8.83 -12.41
C GLN A 164 -5.97 7.65 -12.39
N ALA A 165 -6.35 6.49 -11.88
CA ALA A 165 -5.56 5.28 -12.05
C ALA A 165 -5.52 4.87 -13.54
N ASP A 166 -4.39 4.30 -13.98
CA ASP A 166 -4.28 3.77 -15.34
C ASP A 166 -4.99 2.40 -15.45
N GLN A 167 -5.00 1.65 -14.36
CA GLN A 167 -5.75 0.40 -14.23
C GLN A 167 -6.28 0.25 -12.81
N ILE A 168 -7.40 -0.45 -12.67
CA ILE A 168 -8.03 -0.78 -11.41
C ILE A 168 -8.15 -2.30 -11.32
N VAL A 169 -7.68 -2.86 -10.22
CA VAL A 169 -7.88 -4.27 -9.86
C VAL A 169 -8.90 -4.31 -8.74
N VAL A 170 -9.92 -5.16 -8.87
CA VAL A 170 -10.96 -5.35 -7.86
C VAL A 170 -10.98 -6.80 -7.38
N LEU A 171 -11.47 -7.02 -6.17
CA LEU A 171 -11.80 -8.36 -5.69
C LEU A 171 -13.10 -8.81 -6.36
N THR A 172 -13.10 -10.03 -6.87
CA THR A 172 -14.30 -10.74 -7.34
C THR A 172 -14.72 -11.77 -6.30
#